data_69908cd2ce2afd49791d987fc41cab77
#
_entry.id   69908cd2ce2afd49791d987fc41cab77
#
_cell.length_a   1.000
_cell.length_b   1.000
_cell.length_c   1.000
_cell.angle_alpha   90.00
_cell.angle_beta   90.00
_cell.angle_gamma   90.00
#
_symmetry.space_group_name_H-M   'P 1'
#
loop_
_entity.id
_entity.type
_entity.pdbx_description
1 polymer ?
#
loop_
_entity_poly.entity_id
_entity_poly.type
_entity_poly.pdbx_seq_one_letter_code
_entity_poly.pdbx_strand_id
1 'polypeptide(L)'
;KEEDRIISITACHIESGEEIEFYGRLFADCTGDGTIGYLAGADYRMGRESRSEYGETIAPEIADSLVMGTSVQWYSVEDTKTSYFPEFRYGIEFNEETCEPVTYGEWTWETGMDKNQINDSEQIRDYGMLVIYSNWSYLKNQSERRKYYKKRSLEWVAYIAGKRESRRLLGDYVLKEDDLTKHVAHEDASFTTTWSIDLHRPDPENTRYFPGREFKATTDHVVIYPYPVPYRCLYS
;
A
#
# COMPACT_ATOMS: atom_id res chain seq x y z
N LYS A 1 -6.54 -27.54 -9.40
CA LYS A 1 -7.94 -27.60 -8.91
C LYS A 1 -8.75 -28.63 -9.71
N GLU A 2 -9.82 -29.14 -9.15
CA GLU A 2 -10.84 -29.93 -9.84
C GLU A 2 -12.14 -29.16 -9.81
N GLU A 3 -12.70 -28.86 -10.99
CA GLU A 3 -13.85 -27.95 -11.13
C GLU A 3 -13.60 -26.62 -10.37
N ASP A 4 -14.49 -26.25 -9.44
CA ASP A 4 -14.38 -25.03 -8.63
C ASP A 4 -13.78 -25.28 -7.23
N ARG A 5 -13.09 -26.41 -7.05
CA ARG A 5 -12.49 -26.76 -5.78
C ARG A 5 -10.97 -26.86 -5.84
N ILE A 6 -10.29 -26.18 -4.91
CA ILE A 6 -8.85 -26.39 -4.67
C ILE A 6 -8.66 -27.72 -3.94
N ILE A 7 -7.86 -28.63 -4.50
CA ILE A 7 -7.52 -29.93 -3.90
C ILE A 7 -6.11 -29.95 -3.32
N SER A 8 -5.21 -29.22 -3.92
CA SER A 8 -3.83 -29.07 -3.44
C SER A 8 -3.25 -27.69 -3.78
N ILE A 9 -2.20 -27.32 -3.08
CA ILE A 9 -1.38 -26.13 -3.33
C ILE A 9 0.06 -26.60 -3.40
N THR A 10 0.75 -26.28 -4.48
CA THR A 10 2.20 -26.50 -4.61
C THR A 10 2.95 -25.22 -4.23
N ALA A 11 3.85 -25.30 -3.26
CA ALA A 11 4.73 -24.23 -2.87
C ALA A 11 6.18 -24.58 -3.19
N CYS A 12 6.94 -23.60 -3.69
CA CYS A 12 8.36 -23.75 -3.94
C CYS A 12 9.17 -23.12 -2.81
N HIS A 13 10.08 -23.89 -2.22
CA HIS A 13 11.01 -23.38 -1.23
C HIS A 13 12.05 -22.48 -1.92
N ILE A 14 12.11 -21.23 -1.52
CA ILE A 14 12.87 -20.18 -2.24
C ILE A 14 14.36 -20.49 -2.35
N GLU A 15 14.98 -21.05 -1.29
CA GLU A 15 16.43 -21.30 -1.28
C GLU A 15 16.81 -22.60 -1.99
N SER A 16 16.05 -23.66 -1.81
CA SER A 16 16.37 -24.99 -2.35
C SER A 16 15.77 -25.26 -3.73
N GLY A 17 14.71 -24.51 -4.09
CA GLY A 17 13.90 -24.81 -5.28
C GLY A 17 13.03 -26.07 -5.14
N GLU A 18 12.96 -26.66 -3.96
CA GLU A 18 12.14 -27.84 -3.70
C GLU A 18 10.66 -27.48 -3.77
N GLU A 19 9.89 -28.28 -4.52
CA GLU A 19 8.43 -28.15 -4.58
C GLU A 19 7.78 -29.08 -3.57
N ILE A 20 6.88 -28.52 -2.78
CA ILE A 20 6.10 -29.24 -1.77
C ILE A 20 4.63 -29.08 -2.07
N GLU A 21 3.92 -30.18 -2.18
CA GLU A 21 2.48 -30.19 -2.42
C GLU A 21 1.71 -30.41 -1.12
N PHE A 22 0.79 -29.49 -0.82
CA PHE A 22 -0.06 -29.51 0.37
C PHE A 22 -1.50 -29.87 -0.01
N TYR A 23 -2.04 -30.90 0.59
CA TYR A 23 -3.42 -31.36 0.41
C TYR A 23 -4.28 -30.90 1.58
N GLY A 24 -5.51 -30.50 1.31
CA GLY A 24 -6.44 -30.02 2.35
C GLY A 24 -7.91 -30.13 1.94
N ARG A 25 -8.79 -30.06 2.92
CA ARG A 25 -10.23 -29.93 2.68
C ARG A 25 -10.65 -28.49 2.49
N LEU A 26 -9.96 -27.57 3.15
CA LEU A 26 -10.17 -26.13 3.11
C LEU A 26 -8.79 -25.47 2.97
N PHE A 27 -8.76 -24.36 2.27
CA PHE A 27 -7.58 -23.52 2.10
C PHE A 27 -7.92 -22.09 2.47
N ALA A 28 -7.00 -21.42 3.15
CA ALA A 28 -7.11 -19.99 3.45
C ALA A 28 -6.01 -19.26 2.68
N ASP A 29 -6.39 -18.27 1.87
CA ASP A 29 -5.46 -17.38 1.20
C ASP A 29 -5.07 -16.24 2.12
N CYS A 30 -3.85 -16.30 2.65
CA CYS A 30 -3.25 -15.27 3.49
C CYS A 30 -2.03 -14.63 2.81
N THR A 31 -1.95 -14.67 1.49
CA THR A 31 -0.78 -14.19 0.72
C THR A 31 -0.68 -12.67 0.63
N GLY A 32 -1.72 -11.95 1.04
CA GLY A 32 -1.82 -10.49 0.93
C GLY A 32 -2.26 -9.99 -0.44
N ASP A 33 -1.97 -10.76 -1.50
CA ASP A 33 -2.31 -10.42 -2.89
C ASP A 33 -3.44 -11.28 -3.48
N GLY A 34 -4.09 -12.12 -2.65
CA GLY A 34 -5.08 -13.07 -3.13
C GLY A 34 -4.50 -14.04 -4.16
N THR A 35 -3.26 -14.49 -3.96
CA THR A 35 -2.51 -15.27 -4.97
C THR A 35 -3.13 -16.62 -5.20
N ILE A 36 -3.55 -17.33 -4.15
CA ILE A 36 -4.14 -18.66 -4.26
C ILE A 36 -5.50 -18.56 -4.95
N GLY A 37 -6.34 -17.61 -4.55
CA GLY A 37 -7.62 -17.34 -5.17
C GLY A 37 -7.47 -17.00 -6.66
N TYR A 38 -6.53 -16.12 -7.00
CA TYR A 38 -6.21 -15.75 -8.38
C TYR A 38 -5.79 -16.98 -9.22
N LEU A 39 -4.87 -17.79 -8.72
CA LEU A 39 -4.41 -19.01 -9.42
C LEU A 39 -5.50 -20.07 -9.53
N ALA A 40 -6.42 -20.08 -8.58
CA ALA A 40 -7.61 -20.94 -8.63
C ALA A 40 -8.69 -20.42 -9.58
N GLY A 41 -8.58 -19.17 -10.06
CA GLY A 41 -9.54 -18.54 -10.98
C GLY A 41 -10.73 -17.91 -10.28
N ALA A 42 -10.58 -17.53 -9.01
CA ALA A 42 -11.58 -16.73 -8.30
C ALA A 42 -11.68 -15.34 -8.88
N ASP A 43 -12.87 -14.77 -8.86
CA ASP A 43 -13.09 -13.38 -9.26
C ASP A 43 -12.41 -12.41 -8.30
N TYR A 44 -11.86 -11.34 -8.83
CA TYR A 44 -11.20 -10.30 -8.04
C TYR A 44 -11.35 -8.91 -8.66
N ARG A 45 -11.06 -7.89 -7.87
CA ARG A 45 -10.98 -6.50 -8.32
C ARG A 45 -9.66 -5.86 -7.92
N MET A 46 -9.29 -4.84 -8.68
CA MET A 46 -8.22 -3.88 -8.39
C MET A 46 -8.74 -2.49 -8.77
N GLY A 47 -8.22 -1.45 -8.13
CA GLY A 47 -8.70 -0.10 -8.34
C GLY A 47 -9.95 0.22 -7.52
N ARG A 48 -10.60 1.34 -7.79
CA ARG A 48 -11.75 1.83 -7.03
C ARG A 48 -13.04 1.69 -7.83
N GLU A 49 -14.08 1.23 -7.14
CA GLU A 49 -15.44 1.17 -7.69
C GLU A 49 -16.04 2.57 -7.80
N SER A 50 -17.00 2.75 -8.72
CA SER A 50 -17.74 4.01 -8.82
C SER A 50 -18.71 4.16 -7.66
N ARG A 51 -19.01 5.41 -7.31
CA ARG A 51 -20.03 5.74 -6.30
C ARG A 51 -21.38 5.09 -6.59
N SER A 52 -21.77 5.02 -7.84
CA SER A 52 -23.06 4.47 -8.26
C SER A 52 -23.20 2.97 -8.04
N GLU A 53 -22.09 2.24 -7.86
CA GLU A 53 -22.14 0.78 -7.71
C GLU A 53 -22.66 0.35 -6.35
N TYR A 54 -22.18 0.99 -5.27
CA TYR A 54 -22.55 0.67 -3.90
C TYR A 54 -23.20 1.84 -3.13
N GLY A 55 -23.28 3.03 -3.74
CA GLY A 55 -23.82 4.22 -3.10
C GLY A 55 -22.89 4.88 -2.09
N GLU A 56 -21.60 4.59 -2.14
CA GLU A 56 -20.60 5.03 -1.17
C GLU A 56 -20.25 6.51 -1.33
N THR A 57 -20.21 7.24 -0.23
CA THR A 57 -20.09 8.71 -0.25
C THR A 57 -18.72 9.21 -0.64
N ILE A 58 -17.66 8.44 -0.31
CA ILE A 58 -16.27 8.77 -0.57
C ILE A 58 -15.68 8.06 -1.80
N ALA A 59 -16.48 7.22 -2.46
CA ALA A 59 -16.08 6.60 -3.72
C ALA A 59 -16.03 7.64 -4.87
N PRO A 60 -15.16 7.46 -5.88
CA PRO A 60 -15.11 8.33 -7.04
C PRO A 60 -16.42 8.25 -7.85
N GLU A 61 -16.73 9.30 -8.60
CA GLU A 61 -17.92 9.31 -9.49
C GLU A 61 -17.84 8.22 -10.57
N ILE A 62 -16.63 7.99 -11.08
CA ILE A 62 -16.33 6.99 -12.11
C ILE A 62 -15.27 6.06 -11.56
N ALA A 63 -15.46 4.76 -11.74
CA ALA A 63 -14.46 3.76 -11.35
C ALA A 63 -13.10 4.04 -12.01
N ASP A 64 -12.02 3.81 -11.30
CA ASP A 64 -10.65 4.00 -11.78
C ASP A 64 -9.72 2.86 -11.32
N SER A 65 -8.47 2.94 -11.76
CA SER A 65 -7.44 1.95 -11.45
C SER A 65 -6.58 2.31 -10.23
N LEU A 66 -6.91 3.40 -9.51
CA LEU A 66 -6.11 3.81 -8.37
C LEU A 66 -6.24 2.83 -7.21
N VAL A 67 -5.11 2.59 -6.57
CA VAL A 67 -4.98 1.75 -5.36
C VAL A 67 -4.19 2.50 -4.29
N MET A 68 -4.21 2.03 -3.07
CA MET A 68 -3.31 2.55 -2.04
C MET A 68 -1.86 2.29 -2.45
N GLY A 69 -1.04 3.34 -2.39
CA GLY A 69 0.37 3.25 -2.77
C GLY A 69 1.20 2.39 -1.83
N THR A 70 2.35 2.00 -2.31
CA THR A 70 3.36 1.27 -1.54
C THR A 70 4.31 2.24 -0.86
N SER A 71 4.64 1.98 0.40
CA SER A 71 5.57 2.79 1.20
C SER A 71 6.91 2.07 1.39
N VAL A 72 8.01 2.79 1.18
CA VAL A 72 9.35 2.33 1.54
C VAL A 72 9.73 2.95 2.87
N GLN A 73 9.90 2.13 3.90
CA GLN A 73 10.27 2.59 5.24
C GLN A 73 11.76 2.96 5.30
N TRP A 74 12.07 3.94 6.13
CA TRP A 74 13.44 4.38 6.32
C TRP A 74 13.60 5.17 7.63
N TYR A 75 14.82 5.26 8.12
CA TYR A 75 15.14 6.15 9.24
C TYR A 75 16.58 6.66 9.19
N SER A 76 16.78 7.78 9.87
CA SER A 76 18.08 8.39 10.11
C SER A 76 18.43 8.38 11.58
N VAL A 77 19.72 8.37 11.88
CA VAL A 77 20.24 8.48 13.25
C VAL A 77 21.03 9.77 13.43
N GLU A 78 21.03 10.30 14.65
CA GLU A 78 21.87 11.43 15.01
C GLU A 78 23.24 10.95 15.42
N ASP A 79 24.30 11.53 14.83
CA ASP A 79 25.68 11.21 15.11
C ASP A 79 26.32 12.34 15.94
N THR A 80 27.39 12.03 16.64
CA THR A 80 28.25 13.01 17.32
C THR A 80 29.08 13.83 16.34
N LYS A 81 29.36 13.28 15.16
CA LYS A 81 30.17 13.89 14.09
C LYS A 81 29.30 14.34 12.91
N THR A 82 29.85 15.23 12.13
CA THR A 82 29.25 15.57 10.83
C THR A 82 29.26 14.36 9.93
N SER A 83 28.09 14.00 9.39
CA SER A 83 27.95 12.98 8.36
C SER A 83 27.80 13.61 6.98
N TYR A 84 28.34 12.97 5.98
CA TYR A 84 28.25 13.38 4.58
C TYR A 84 27.22 12.54 3.85
N PHE A 85 26.47 13.17 2.95
CA PHE A 85 25.63 12.50 1.97
C PHE A 85 25.84 13.21 0.61
N PRO A 86 26.07 12.47 -0.49
CA PRO A 86 26.35 13.09 -1.78
C PRO A 86 25.16 13.84 -2.35
N GLU A 87 25.42 14.84 -3.18
CA GLU A 87 24.39 15.42 -4.03
C GLU A 87 23.90 14.37 -5.03
N PHE A 88 22.62 14.07 -4.96
CA PHE A 88 22.01 13.04 -5.81
C PHE A 88 21.40 13.69 -7.05
N ARG A 89 22.23 13.91 -8.08
CA ARG A 89 21.89 14.71 -9.26
C ARG A 89 20.97 14.02 -10.26
N TYR A 90 20.76 12.71 -10.12
CA TYR A 90 19.91 11.90 -11.00
C TYR A 90 18.53 11.63 -10.39
N GLY A 91 18.26 12.22 -9.25
CA GLY A 91 17.03 12.04 -8.50
C GLY A 91 15.93 13.01 -8.89
N ILE A 92 14.96 13.08 -8.00
CA ILE A 92 13.88 14.04 -8.07
C ILE A 92 14.43 15.40 -7.59
N GLU A 93 14.11 16.45 -8.33
CA GLU A 93 14.46 17.80 -7.92
C GLU A 93 13.49 18.31 -6.86
N PHE A 94 13.99 18.43 -5.64
CA PHE A 94 13.27 19.02 -4.51
C PHE A 94 13.66 20.49 -4.32
N ASN A 95 12.74 21.26 -3.74
CA ASN A 95 12.96 22.62 -3.25
C ASN A 95 12.35 22.76 -1.85
N GLU A 96 12.36 23.95 -1.24
CA GLU A 96 11.81 24.17 0.10
C GLU A 96 10.30 23.94 0.20
N GLU A 97 9.56 24.05 -0.91
CA GLU A 97 8.11 23.82 -0.95
C GLU A 97 7.76 22.34 -1.10
N THR A 98 8.60 21.60 -1.81
CA THR A 98 8.33 20.20 -2.16
C THR A 98 9.04 19.19 -1.28
N CYS A 99 10.12 19.60 -0.57
CA CYS A 99 10.83 18.71 0.33
C CYS A 99 10.01 18.39 1.60
N GLU A 100 10.26 17.21 2.16
CA GLU A 100 9.68 16.81 3.43
C GLU A 100 10.76 16.83 4.51
N PRO A 101 10.67 17.74 5.51
CA PRO A 101 11.72 17.91 6.53
C PRO A 101 11.57 16.88 7.68
N VAL A 102 11.66 15.61 7.34
CA VAL A 102 11.51 14.46 8.24
C VAL A 102 12.85 13.76 8.50
N THR A 103 12.90 12.95 9.54
CA THR A 103 14.10 12.19 9.96
C THR A 103 13.90 10.69 9.85
N TYR A 104 12.69 10.26 9.59
CA TYR A 104 12.27 8.89 9.31
C TYR A 104 10.97 8.93 8.51
N GLY A 105 10.62 7.82 7.88
CA GLY A 105 9.36 7.66 7.17
C GLY A 105 8.86 6.23 7.28
N GLU A 106 7.63 6.10 7.76
CA GLU A 106 6.89 4.85 7.75
C GLU A 106 5.89 4.86 6.60
N TRP A 107 5.06 5.91 6.55
CA TRP A 107 4.04 6.16 5.52
C TRP A 107 4.16 7.56 4.90
N THR A 108 5.29 8.21 5.03
CA THR A 108 5.49 9.59 4.56
C THR A 108 5.27 9.73 3.06
N TRP A 109 5.67 8.70 2.32
CA TRP A 109 5.52 8.63 0.88
C TRP A 109 4.87 7.31 0.47
N GLU A 110 3.98 7.43 -0.51
CA GLU A 110 3.27 6.32 -1.13
C GLU A 110 3.45 6.40 -2.65
N THR A 111 3.99 5.36 -3.23
CA THR A 111 4.34 5.33 -4.66
C THR A 111 3.52 4.30 -5.42
N GLY A 112 3.32 4.54 -6.72
CA GLY A 112 2.66 3.59 -7.61
C GLY A 112 1.16 3.46 -7.39
N MET A 113 0.48 4.51 -6.94
CA MET A 113 -0.98 4.51 -6.77
C MET A 113 -1.73 4.24 -8.08
N ASP A 114 -1.12 4.54 -9.21
CA ASP A 114 -1.63 4.33 -10.57
C ASP A 114 -1.14 3.03 -11.24
N LYS A 115 -0.39 2.20 -10.51
CA LYS A 115 0.33 1.03 -11.05
C LYS A 115 -0.22 -0.30 -10.51
N ASN A 116 0.13 -1.37 -11.22
CA ASN A 116 -0.14 -2.70 -10.73
C ASN A 116 0.85 -3.06 -9.61
N GLN A 117 0.37 -3.08 -8.37
CA GLN A 117 1.18 -3.29 -7.17
C GLN A 117 1.89 -4.67 -7.12
N ILE A 118 1.48 -5.60 -7.97
CA ILE A 118 2.09 -6.94 -8.07
C ILE A 118 3.12 -6.97 -9.19
N ASN A 119 2.71 -6.61 -10.41
CA ASN A 119 3.57 -6.72 -11.59
C ASN A 119 4.68 -5.66 -11.62
N ASP A 120 4.38 -4.47 -11.10
CA ASP A 120 5.29 -3.32 -11.11
C ASP A 120 5.99 -3.10 -9.76
N SER A 121 5.90 -4.07 -8.83
CA SER A 121 6.37 -3.95 -7.44
C SER A 121 7.82 -3.49 -7.31
N GLU A 122 8.71 -4.00 -8.15
CA GLU A 122 10.14 -3.60 -8.18
C GLU A 122 10.30 -2.13 -8.61
N GLN A 123 9.59 -1.70 -9.66
CA GLN A 123 9.64 -0.31 -10.13
C GLN A 123 9.05 0.66 -9.10
N ILE A 124 7.98 0.25 -8.43
CA ILE A 124 7.31 1.03 -7.38
C ILE A 124 8.26 1.22 -6.20
N ARG A 125 8.91 0.14 -5.73
CA ARG A 125 9.94 0.18 -4.69
C ARG A 125 11.11 1.08 -5.07
N ASP A 126 11.66 0.89 -6.26
CA ASP A 126 12.81 1.64 -6.74
C ASP A 126 12.51 3.14 -6.82
N TYR A 127 11.29 3.49 -7.25
CA TYR A 127 10.84 4.87 -7.24
C TYR A 127 10.68 5.41 -5.80
N GLY A 128 10.15 4.64 -4.87
CA GLY A 128 10.09 5.00 -3.45
C GLY A 128 11.47 5.26 -2.86
N MET A 129 12.45 4.41 -3.16
CA MET A 129 13.85 4.63 -2.77
C MET A 129 14.42 5.90 -3.40
N LEU A 130 14.11 6.16 -4.68
CA LEU A 130 14.52 7.38 -5.38
C LEU A 130 14.01 8.64 -4.68
N VAL A 131 12.74 8.64 -4.26
CA VAL A 131 12.13 9.74 -3.47
C VAL A 131 12.91 9.97 -2.18
N ILE A 132 13.19 8.90 -1.41
CA ILE A 132 13.92 8.98 -0.14
C ILE A 132 15.30 9.58 -0.33
N TYR A 133 16.11 9.03 -1.24
CA TYR A 133 17.47 9.49 -1.46
C TYR A 133 17.52 10.91 -2.01
N SER A 134 16.59 11.30 -2.86
CA SER A 134 16.53 12.65 -3.43
C SER A 134 16.15 13.67 -2.36
N ASN A 135 15.12 13.42 -1.57
CA ASN A 135 14.71 14.29 -0.47
C ASN A 135 15.82 14.40 0.58
N TRP A 136 16.43 13.27 0.96
CA TRP A 136 17.53 13.26 1.92
C TRP A 136 18.74 14.04 1.42
N SER A 137 19.11 13.88 0.13
CA SER A 137 20.18 14.66 -0.50
C SER A 137 19.89 16.16 -0.44
N TYR A 138 18.67 16.57 -0.76
CA TYR A 138 18.23 17.96 -0.68
C TYR A 138 18.36 18.50 0.77
N LEU A 139 17.83 17.79 1.74
CA LEU A 139 17.87 18.18 3.16
C LEU A 139 19.30 18.33 3.69
N LYS A 140 20.22 17.47 3.24
CA LYS A 140 21.63 17.49 3.66
C LYS A 140 22.43 18.60 3.04
N ASN A 141 22.18 18.95 1.78
CA ASN A 141 23.11 19.77 0.98
C ASN A 141 22.54 21.15 0.63
N GLN A 142 21.23 21.28 0.37
CA GLN A 142 20.65 22.46 -0.24
C GLN A 142 19.66 23.20 0.66
N SER A 143 18.84 22.45 1.44
CA SER A 143 17.79 23.01 2.27
C SER A 143 18.31 24.10 3.25
N GLU A 144 17.48 25.08 3.51
CA GLU A 144 17.70 26.06 4.59
C GLU A 144 17.90 25.37 5.94
N ARG A 145 17.30 24.18 6.12
CA ARG A 145 17.43 23.34 7.32
C ARG A 145 18.66 22.44 7.35
N ARG A 146 19.58 22.49 6.35
CA ARG A 146 20.77 21.62 6.25
C ARG A 146 21.63 21.58 7.51
N LYS A 147 21.64 22.66 8.32
CA LYS A 147 22.38 22.68 9.58
C LYS A 147 21.84 21.67 10.60
N TYR A 148 20.52 21.46 10.62
CA TYR A 148 19.88 20.47 11.47
C TYR A 148 20.24 19.04 11.04
N TYR A 149 20.30 18.80 9.74
CA TYR A 149 20.63 17.48 9.18
C TYR A 149 22.13 17.17 9.14
N LYS A 150 22.99 18.16 9.45
CA LYS A 150 24.45 18.03 9.31
C LYS A 150 25.05 16.82 10.06
N LYS A 151 24.50 16.50 11.25
CA LYS A 151 24.93 15.37 12.08
C LYS A 151 24.04 14.13 11.99
N ARG A 152 23.15 14.08 11.00
CA ARG A 152 22.27 12.92 10.79
C ARG A 152 22.76 12.09 9.63
N SER A 153 22.82 10.76 9.83
CA SER A 153 23.10 9.78 8.79
C SER A 153 21.81 9.07 8.39
N LEU A 154 21.58 8.88 7.10
CA LEU A 154 20.58 7.93 6.63
C LEU A 154 21.09 6.53 6.98
N GLU A 155 20.44 5.87 7.94
CA GLU A 155 20.96 4.63 8.53
C GLU A 155 20.39 3.40 7.83
N TRP A 156 19.12 3.45 7.50
CA TRP A 156 18.44 2.31 6.90
C TRP A 156 17.33 2.75 5.98
N VAL A 157 17.22 2.04 4.87
CA VAL A 157 16.09 2.12 3.92
C VAL A 157 15.65 0.69 3.61
N ALA A 158 14.37 0.42 3.72
CA ALA A 158 13.82 -0.90 3.48
C ALA A 158 14.06 -1.33 2.02
N TYR A 159 14.58 -2.53 1.85
CA TYR A 159 14.67 -3.14 0.52
C TYR A 159 13.34 -3.72 0.07
N ILE A 160 12.55 -4.25 1.01
CA ILE A 160 11.19 -4.74 0.74
C ILE A 160 10.22 -3.61 1.07
N ALA A 161 9.47 -3.16 0.08
CA ALA A 161 8.48 -2.13 0.26
C ALA A 161 7.20 -2.68 0.91
N GLY A 162 6.56 -1.88 1.74
CA GLY A 162 5.30 -2.18 2.39
C GLY A 162 4.12 -1.98 1.44
N LYS A 163 3.77 -3.00 0.68
CA LYS A 163 2.60 -3.02 -0.18
C LYS A 163 1.34 -3.09 0.69
N ARG A 164 0.31 -2.33 0.33
CA ARG A 164 -0.91 -2.18 1.13
C ARG A 164 -2.14 -2.77 0.44
N GLU A 165 -2.33 -2.47 -0.83
CA GLU A 165 -3.49 -2.90 -1.60
C GLU A 165 -3.05 -3.51 -2.93
N SER A 166 -3.74 -4.59 -3.33
CA SER A 166 -3.58 -5.19 -4.64
C SER A 166 -4.90 -5.84 -5.07
N ARG A 167 -4.93 -7.15 -5.31
CA ARG A 167 -6.16 -7.86 -5.62
C ARG A 167 -7.05 -8.00 -4.37
N ARG A 168 -8.31 -7.66 -4.53
CA ARG A 168 -9.38 -7.96 -3.58
C ARG A 168 -10.22 -9.09 -4.18
N LEU A 169 -10.12 -10.29 -3.62
CA LEU A 169 -10.97 -11.41 -4.01
C LEU A 169 -12.43 -11.07 -3.70
N LEU A 170 -13.32 -11.39 -4.61
CA LEU A 170 -14.75 -11.17 -4.41
C LEU A 170 -15.35 -12.35 -3.63
N GLY A 171 -15.87 -12.05 -2.46
CA GLY A 171 -16.67 -13.01 -1.70
C GLY A 171 -18.14 -12.99 -2.16
N ASP A 172 -18.92 -13.92 -1.65
CA ASP A 172 -20.39 -13.95 -1.85
C ASP A 172 -21.07 -12.65 -1.38
N TYR A 173 -20.40 -11.89 -0.55
CA TYR A 173 -20.79 -10.57 -0.09
C TYR A 173 -19.61 -9.60 -0.12
N VAL A 174 -19.84 -8.41 -0.66
CA VAL A 174 -18.88 -7.30 -0.63
C VAL A 174 -19.27 -6.34 0.48
N LEU A 175 -18.38 -6.15 1.46
CA LEU A 175 -18.59 -5.21 2.57
C LEU A 175 -18.57 -3.77 2.04
N LYS A 176 -19.54 -2.94 2.47
CA LYS A 176 -19.77 -1.58 1.97
C LYS A 176 -19.71 -0.56 3.08
N GLU A 177 -19.53 0.71 2.72
CA GLU A 177 -19.57 1.85 3.64
C GLU A 177 -20.79 1.81 4.57
N ASP A 178 -21.97 1.50 4.04
CA ASP A 178 -23.22 1.41 4.81
C ASP A 178 -23.20 0.33 5.88
N ASP A 179 -22.55 -0.80 5.63
CA ASP A 179 -22.41 -1.87 6.62
C ASP A 179 -21.66 -1.40 7.85
N LEU A 180 -20.61 -0.57 7.61
CA LEU A 180 -19.75 -0.03 8.65
C LEU A 180 -20.42 1.14 9.37
N THR A 181 -20.90 2.12 8.62
CA THR A 181 -21.43 3.39 9.17
C THR A 181 -22.78 3.23 9.85
N LYS A 182 -23.60 2.28 9.37
CA LYS A 182 -24.93 1.97 9.94
C LYS A 182 -24.90 0.78 10.89
N HIS A 183 -23.73 0.17 11.11
CA HIS A 183 -23.56 -1.02 11.96
C HIS A 183 -24.54 -2.13 11.62
N VAL A 184 -24.62 -2.47 10.34
CA VAL A 184 -25.56 -3.49 9.87
C VAL A 184 -25.27 -4.83 10.54
N ALA A 185 -26.30 -5.40 11.18
CA ALA A 185 -26.19 -6.72 11.77
C ALA A 185 -26.29 -7.79 10.68
N HIS A 186 -25.33 -8.72 10.67
CA HIS A 186 -25.33 -9.87 9.78
C HIS A 186 -25.56 -11.15 10.58
N GLU A 187 -26.46 -12.03 10.11
CA GLU A 187 -26.76 -13.31 10.78
C GLU A 187 -25.54 -14.23 10.81
N ASP A 188 -24.66 -14.12 9.82
CA ASP A 188 -23.42 -14.87 9.65
C ASP A 188 -22.18 -14.09 10.11
N ALA A 189 -22.31 -13.12 11.03
CA ALA A 189 -21.17 -12.38 11.57
C ALA A 189 -20.12 -13.31 12.15
N SER A 190 -18.90 -13.27 11.64
CA SER A 190 -17.80 -14.18 12.00
C SER A 190 -16.81 -13.56 12.97
N PHE A 191 -16.54 -12.27 12.85
CA PHE A 191 -15.68 -11.52 13.76
C PHE A 191 -16.04 -10.04 13.75
N THR A 192 -15.46 -9.30 14.70
CA THR A 192 -15.60 -7.85 14.80
C THR A 192 -14.28 -7.18 14.56
N THR A 193 -14.30 -6.07 13.84
CA THR A 193 -13.12 -5.22 13.62
C THR A 193 -13.40 -3.78 13.99
N THR A 194 -12.34 -3.03 14.27
CA THR A 194 -12.38 -1.59 14.62
C THR A 194 -11.66 -0.75 13.59
N TRP A 195 -11.22 -1.36 12.47
CA TRP A 195 -10.50 -0.62 11.45
C TRP A 195 -11.41 0.36 10.75
N SER A 196 -11.07 1.64 10.82
CA SER A 196 -11.82 2.72 10.19
C SER A 196 -11.67 2.68 8.66
N ILE A 197 -12.57 3.36 7.96
CA ILE A 197 -12.39 3.60 6.53
C ILE A 197 -11.21 4.56 6.38
N ASP A 198 -10.24 4.18 5.59
CA ASP A 198 -8.98 4.90 5.39
C ASP A 198 -8.60 4.81 3.90
N LEU A 199 -9.11 5.75 3.12
CA LEU A 199 -8.89 5.80 1.68
C LEU A 199 -7.74 6.74 1.35
N HIS A 200 -6.81 6.24 0.56
CA HIS A 200 -5.66 6.97 0.07
C HIS A 200 -5.82 7.31 -1.42
N ARG A 201 -5.53 8.54 -1.77
CA ARG A 201 -5.53 9.00 -3.16
C ARG A 201 -4.37 9.97 -3.39
N PRO A 202 -3.92 10.16 -4.64
CA PRO A 202 -2.86 11.11 -4.92
C PRO A 202 -3.15 12.48 -4.31
N ASP A 203 -2.16 13.02 -3.61
CA ASP A 203 -2.26 14.36 -3.02
C ASP A 203 -2.29 15.41 -4.13
N PRO A 204 -3.27 16.34 -4.15
CA PRO A 204 -3.41 17.32 -5.22
C PRO A 204 -2.22 18.27 -5.38
N GLU A 205 -1.55 18.63 -4.28
CA GLU A 205 -0.38 19.48 -4.33
C GLU A 205 0.82 18.71 -4.89
N ASN A 206 0.99 17.47 -4.46
CA ASN A 206 2.02 16.59 -4.99
C ASN A 206 1.80 16.30 -6.48
N THR A 207 0.56 16.08 -6.92
CA THR A 207 0.21 15.95 -8.34
C THR A 207 0.55 17.21 -9.14
N ARG A 208 0.34 18.39 -8.57
CA ARG A 208 0.68 19.65 -9.23
C ARG A 208 2.17 19.78 -9.52
N TYR A 209 3.04 19.35 -8.59
CA TYR A 209 4.49 19.42 -8.76
C TYR A 209 5.08 18.22 -9.52
N PHE A 210 4.47 17.06 -9.39
CA PHE A 210 4.99 15.78 -9.93
C PHE A 210 3.92 14.99 -10.67
N PRO A 211 3.29 15.56 -11.73
CA PRO A 211 2.18 14.91 -12.43
C PRO A 211 2.62 13.57 -13.06
N GLY A 212 1.85 12.50 -12.78
CA GLY A 212 2.13 11.14 -13.23
C GLY A 212 3.33 10.48 -12.52
N ARG A 213 3.83 11.11 -11.48
CA ARG A 213 4.93 10.61 -10.64
C ARG A 213 4.70 10.96 -9.17
N GLU A 214 3.46 10.89 -8.76
CA GLU A 214 3.03 11.20 -7.40
C GLU A 214 3.65 10.21 -6.39
N PHE A 215 4.01 10.74 -5.24
CA PHE A 215 4.58 9.97 -4.14
C PHE A 215 4.03 10.38 -2.77
N LYS A 216 3.00 11.22 -2.74
CA LYS A 216 2.23 11.55 -1.53
C LYS A 216 0.77 11.23 -1.75
N ALA A 217 0.15 10.74 -0.69
CA ALA A 217 -1.28 10.52 -0.63
C ALA A 217 -1.96 11.52 0.30
N THR A 218 -3.17 11.89 -0.05
CA THR A 218 -4.17 12.46 0.85
C THR A 218 -5.07 11.34 1.33
N THR A 219 -5.47 11.37 2.60
CA THR A 219 -6.32 10.35 3.21
C THR A 219 -7.71 10.90 3.50
N ASP A 220 -8.74 10.16 3.09
CA ASP A 220 -10.10 10.36 3.53
C ASP A 220 -10.39 9.32 4.63
N HIS A 221 -10.39 9.77 5.88
CA HIS A 221 -10.51 8.90 7.05
C HIS A 221 -11.88 9.08 7.73
N VAL A 222 -12.64 8.00 7.81
CA VAL A 222 -13.92 7.97 8.54
C VAL A 222 -13.77 7.02 9.72
N VAL A 223 -13.82 7.59 10.93
CA VAL A 223 -13.74 6.81 12.17
C VAL A 223 -15.02 5.98 12.35
N ILE A 224 -14.83 4.69 12.44
CA ILE A 224 -15.92 3.72 12.61
C ILE A 224 -15.75 3.01 13.96
N TYR A 225 -16.84 2.83 14.68
CA TYR A 225 -16.89 1.97 15.87
C TYR A 225 -16.85 0.48 15.45
N PRO A 226 -16.59 -0.44 16.39
CA PRO A 226 -16.56 -1.86 16.09
C PRO A 226 -17.77 -2.31 15.28
N TYR A 227 -17.55 -3.00 14.18
CA TYR A 227 -18.59 -3.55 13.31
C TYR A 227 -18.34 -5.02 13.00
N PRO A 228 -19.42 -5.81 12.78
CA PRO A 228 -19.29 -7.21 12.43
C PRO A 228 -18.95 -7.39 10.96
N VAL A 229 -18.14 -8.39 10.67
CA VAL A 229 -17.85 -8.82 9.29
C VAL A 229 -18.57 -10.13 9.02
N PRO A 230 -19.43 -10.21 7.99
CA PRO A 230 -20.14 -11.44 7.65
C PRO A 230 -19.18 -12.48 7.08
N TYR A 231 -19.44 -13.75 7.39
CA TYR A 231 -18.64 -14.88 6.92
C TYR A 231 -18.56 -14.95 5.38
N ARG A 232 -19.65 -14.57 4.73
CA ARG A 232 -19.75 -14.49 3.25
C ARG A 232 -18.76 -13.56 2.58
N CYS A 233 -18.07 -12.69 3.31
CA CYS A 233 -16.94 -11.91 2.79
C CYS A 233 -15.65 -12.72 2.64
N LEU A 234 -15.56 -13.91 3.25
CA LEU A 234 -14.33 -14.70 3.35
C LEU A 234 -14.25 -15.86 2.36
N TYR A 235 -15.28 -16.11 1.59
CA TYR A 235 -15.30 -17.17 0.58
C TYR A 235 -16.09 -16.73 -0.66
N SER A 236 -15.82 -17.40 -1.78
CA SER A 236 -16.51 -17.23 -3.07
C SER A 236 -16.70 -18.61 -3.74
#